data_31bc2a10afb24c747a19caac99e28ecc
#
_entry.id   31bc2a10afb24c747a19caac99e28ecc
#
_cell.length_a   1.000
_cell.length_b   1.000
_cell.length_c   1.000
_cell.angle_alpha   90.00
_cell.angle_beta   90.00
_cell.angle_gamma   90.00
#
_symmetry.space_group_name_H-M   'P 1'
#
loop_
_entity.id
_entity.type
_entity.pdbx_description
1 polymer ?
#
loop_
_entity_poly.entity_id
_entity_poly.type
_entity_poly.pdbx_seq_one_letter_code
_entity_poly.pdbx_strand_id
1 'polypeptide(L)'
;MYTNTNKNTVKVATTAALLLLCVLATTIDGFSTSSPLSSSTAATNTKNKMNMKPLYSSIVAEPDTEIEEETKKASFLDDGFVFGLEGSGLDRPKGKVSQLVVEGDTLKTTDQQRVIVWGTLLGHLSIASYSVLGILQNTEAVAGAADPLAIGLTVLQAMSITLTSWALADLGSGVLHWSVDNYGNGRTPIMGGIIAAFQGHHSAPWTITEREFENNVSKLCVPFGIQTVLALKLVFGLGSYSTLFLTVFCLMEILSQEFHKMSHTTKSEAGPIWNLLQEKGISIPRKQHAQHHIAPYDGNYCIVSGICNEKVDESGVFRRMEHIIYNLNGIESNAWKLDPELRKRTLNGEYGLPTNSHRTSFKAAQSKAAKAAKSKTI
;
A
#
# COMPACT_ATOMS: atom_id res chain seq x y z
N MET A 1 -35.94 -5.91 21.45
CA MET A 1 -34.63 -5.22 21.60
C MET A 1 -33.52 -5.71 20.64
N TYR A 2 -33.89 -6.36 19.51
CA TYR A 2 -32.93 -7.03 18.57
C TYR A 2 -32.56 -6.17 17.36
N THR A 3 -32.98 -4.92 17.27
CA THR A 3 -32.84 -4.10 16.05
C THR A 3 -31.66 -3.10 16.10
N ASN A 4 -30.96 -2.94 17.24
CA ASN A 4 -29.94 -1.90 17.37
C ASN A 4 -28.49 -2.39 17.04
N THR A 5 -28.21 -3.68 17.21
CA THR A 5 -26.88 -4.26 16.93
C THR A 5 -26.58 -4.35 15.44
N ASN A 6 -27.58 -4.63 14.60
CA ASN A 6 -27.40 -4.75 13.16
C ASN A 6 -27.13 -3.38 12.48
N LYS A 7 -27.68 -2.29 13.03
CA LYS A 7 -27.45 -0.93 12.52
C LYS A 7 -26.02 -0.43 12.79
N ASN A 8 -25.41 -0.84 13.90
CA ASN A 8 -24.05 -0.40 14.24
C ASN A 8 -22.99 -1.13 13.42
N THR A 9 -23.16 -2.43 13.15
CA THR A 9 -22.24 -3.22 12.31
C THR A 9 -22.27 -2.74 10.86
N VAL A 10 -23.45 -2.45 10.32
CA VAL A 10 -23.61 -1.86 8.97
C VAL A 10 -22.99 -0.46 8.92
N LYS A 11 -23.17 0.37 9.95
CA LYS A 11 -22.54 1.69 10.02
C LYS A 11 -21.01 1.61 10.04
N VAL A 12 -20.41 0.65 10.75
CA VAL A 12 -18.96 0.48 10.81
C VAL A 12 -18.38 0.06 9.46
N ALA A 13 -19.03 -0.88 8.78
CA ALA A 13 -18.63 -1.29 7.43
C ALA A 13 -18.76 -0.15 6.42
N THR A 14 -19.85 0.63 6.53
CA THR A 14 -20.08 1.81 5.68
C THR A 14 -19.06 2.93 5.99
N THR A 15 -18.69 3.09 7.26
CA THR A 15 -17.73 4.13 7.69
C THR A 15 -16.30 3.75 7.29
N ALA A 16 -15.92 2.49 7.38
CA ALA A 16 -14.63 2.00 6.87
C ALA A 16 -14.53 2.18 5.34
N ALA A 17 -15.62 1.90 4.62
CA ALA A 17 -15.73 2.14 3.18
C ALA A 17 -15.69 3.65 2.85
N LEU A 18 -16.34 4.50 3.65
CA LEU A 18 -16.29 5.96 3.49
C LEU A 18 -14.92 6.55 3.83
N LEU A 19 -14.22 6.01 4.82
CA LEU A 19 -12.84 6.41 5.12
C LEU A 19 -11.87 5.99 4.02
N LEU A 20 -12.04 4.79 3.48
CA LEU A 20 -11.32 4.34 2.30
C LEU A 20 -11.61 5.26 1.10
N LEU A 21 -12.89 5.66 0.92
CA LEU A 21 -13.31 6.63 -0.09
C LEU A 21 -12.79 8.04 0.20
N CYS A 22 -12.67 8.48 1.45
CA CYS A 22 -12.07 9.77 1.82
C CYS A 22 -10.56 9.79 1.58
N VAL A 23 -9.84 8.71 1.85
CA VAL A 23 -8.41 8.56 1.47
C VAL A 23 -8.28 8.56 -0.05
N LEU A 24 -9.19 7.92 -0.77
CA LEU A 24 -9.27 7.95 -2.23
C LEU A 24 -9.67 9.34 -2.75
N ALA A 25 -10.63 10.03 -2.10
CA ALA A 25 -11.06 11.37 -2.49
C ALA A 25 -9.97 12.42 -2.27
N THR A 26 -9.20 12.34 -1.18
CA THR A 26 -8.05 13.24 -0.97
C THR A 26 -6.91 12.98 -1.96
N THR A 27 -6.81 11.78 -2.51
CA THR A 27 -5.92 11.51 -3.65
C THR A 27 -6.48 12.07 -4.96
N ILE A 28 -7.81 12.19 -5.10
CA ILE A 28 -8.48 12.71 -6.30
C ILE A 28 -8.51 14.24 -6.31
N ASP A 29 -8.77 14.91 -5.17
CA ASP A 29 -8.80 16.37 -5.06
C ASP A 29 -7.42 17.03 -5.32
N GLY A 30 -6.33 16.31 -5.17
CA GLY A 30 -4.99 16.77 -5.58
C GLY A 30 -4.82 16.94 -7.09
N PHE A 31 -5.78 16.49 -7.91
CA PHE A 31 -5.72 16.56 -9.37
C PHE A 31 -6.53 17.70 -10.01
N SER A 32 -7.31 18.45 -9.24
CA SER A 32 -8.24 19.45 -9.80
C SER A 32 -7.85 20.89 -9.48
N THR A 33 -6.68 21.38 -9.93
CA THR A 33 -6.46 22.82 -10.13
C THR A 33 -5.41 23.08 -11.17
N SER A 34 -5.81 23.06 -12.42
CA SER A 34 -5.19 23.87 -13.47
C SER A 34 -6.27 24.36 -14.43
N SER A 35 -6.94 25.44 -14.04
CA SER A 35 -7.66 26.30 -14.99
C SER A 35 -6.96 27.64 -15.01
N PRO A 36 -6.71 28.23 -16.21
CA PRO A 36 -6.01 29.50 -16.30
C PRO A 36 -6.98 30.65 -16.03
N LEU A 37 -6.78 31.39 -14.97
CA LEU A 37 -7.37 32.73 -14.81
C LEU A 37 -6.42 33.76 -15.41
N SER A 38 -6.81 34.25 -16.56
CA SER A 38 -6.29 35.50 -17.12
C SER A 38 -6.79 36.67 -16.31
N SER A 39 -5.91 37.49 -15.77
CA SER A 39 -6.12 38.94 -15.72
C SER A 39 -4.80 39.69 -15.47
N SER A 40 -4.58 40.64 -16.30
CA SER A 40 -3.54 41.66 -16.34
C SER A 40 -3.35 42.43 -15.01
N THR A 41 -2.13 42.74 -14.64
CA THR A 41 -1.61 44.14 -14.59
C THR A 41 -0.18 44.19 -14.02
N ALA A 42 0.63 44.93 -14.75
CA ALA A 42 1.74 45.82 -14.37
C ALA A 42 2.98 45.28 -13.63
N ALA A 43 4.04 45.41 -14.37
CA ALA A 43 5.46 45.35 -14.11
C ALA A 43 5.98 45.92 -12.77
N THR A 44 6.89 45.19 -12.16
CA THR A 44 8.16 45.77 -11.70
C THR A 44 9.29 44.74 -11.80
N ASN A 45 10.35 45.20 -12.37
CA ASN A 45 11.56 44.50 -12.76
C ASN A 45 12.46 44.27 -11.54
N THR A 46 12.75 43.03 -11.18
CA THR A 46 13.98 42.70 -10.47
C THR A 46 14.46 41.33 -10.90
N LYS A 47 15.54 41.36 -11.66
CA LYS A 47 16.29 40.19 -12.10
C LYS A 47 16.94 39.51 -10.90
N ASN A 48 16.40 38.41 -10.43
CA ASN A 48 17.17 37.37 -9.76
C ASN A 48 16.86 36.03 -10.43
N LYS A 49 17.77 35.66 -11.33
CA LYS A 49 17.83 34.31 -11.88
C LYS A 49 18.22 33.37 -10.75
N MET A 50 17.26 32.83 -10.01
CA MET A 50 17.46 31.57 -9.32
C MET A 50 17.35 30.45 -10.36
N ASN A 51 18.50 29.91 -10.71
CA ASN A 51 18.66 28.72 -11.52
C ASN A 51 18.18 27.53 -10.66
N MET A 52 16.87 27.25 -10.67
CA MET A 52 16.36 26.00 -10.12
C MET A 52 16.69 24.89 -11.13
N LYS A 53 17.82 24.25 -10.93
CA LYS A 53 18.04 22.91 -11.51
C LYS A 53 16.90 21.99 -11.03
N PRO A 54 16.36 21.12 -11.87
CA PRO A 54 15.39 20.12 -11.43
C PRO A 54 16.00 19.30 -10.28
N LEU A 55 15.30 19.18 -9.18
CA LEU A 55 15.71 18.53 -7.92
C LEU A 55 16.03 17.03 -8.05
N TYR A 56 15.99 16.49 -9.24
CA TYR A 56 16.12 15.05 -9.54
C TYR A 56 17.53 14.61 -9.93
N SER A 57 18.49 15.53 -10.09
CA SER A 57 19.81 15.20 -10.64
C SER A 57 20.95 15.06 -9.62
N SER A 58 20.68 15.13 -8.31
CA SER A 58 21.77 15.22 -7.31
C SER A 58 21.81 14.12 -6.25
N ILE A 59 21.08 13.00 -6.40
CA ILE A 59 21.09 11.89 -5.43
C ILE A 59 21.50 10.56 -6.10
N VAL A 60 22.42 10.59 -7.00
CA VAL A 60 23.09 9.38 -7.48
C VAL A 60 24.55 9.52 -7.14
N ALA A 61 25.05 8.74 -6.16
CA ALA A 61 26.47 8.44 -6.08
C ALA A 61 26.87 7.90 -7.46
N GLU A 62 27.97 8.39 -8.02
CA GLU A 62 28.41 8.06 -9.38
C GLU A 62 28.27 6.55 -9.63
N PRO A 63 27.39 6.11 -10.53
CA PRO A 63 27.25 4.71 -10.87
C PRO A 63 28.33 4.34 -11.88
N ASP A 64 28.83 3.11 -11.78
CA ASP A 64 29.61 2.50 -12.84
C ASP A 64 28.86 2.66 -14.18
N THR A 65 29.58 3.01 -15.23
CA THR A 65 29.06 3.44 -16.54
C THR A 65 28.05 2.49 -17.21
N GLU A 66 28.07 1.20 -16.87
CA GLU A 66 27.07 0.21 -17.36
C GLU A 66 25.68 0.35 -16.73
N ILE A 67 25.60 0.87 -15.50
CA ILE A 67 24.33 1.10 -14.78
C ILE A 67 23.64 2.36 -15.30
N GLU A 68 24.39 3.37 -15.77
CA GLU A 68 23.81 4.59 -16.35
C GLU A 68 23.03 4.34 -17.65
N GLU A 69 23.44 3.37 -18.46
CA GLU A 69 22.76 3.07 -19.72
C GLU A 69 21.45 2.30 -19.51
N GLU A 70 21.37 1.43 -18.48
CA GLU A 70 20.14 0.72 -18.11
C GLU A 70 19.14 1.64 -17.39
N THR A 71 19.62 2.55 -16.53
CA THR A 71 18.75 3.53 -15.84
C THR A 71 18.16 4.56 -16.80
N LYS A 72 18.89 4.98 -17.83
CA LYS A 72 18.38 5.88 -18.88
C LYS A 72 17.30 5.24 -19.77
N LYS A 73 17.31 3.91 -19.91
CA LYS A 73 16.25 3.18 -20.63
C LYS A 73 15.02 2.90 -19.80
N ALA A 74 15.09 3.04 -18.48
CA ALA A 74 13.99 2.82 -17.55
C ALA A 74 13.16 4.07 -17.25
N SER A 75 13.59 5.27 -17.67
CA SER A 75 12.80 6.50 -17.55
C SER A 75 11.68 6.50 -18.59
N PHE A 76 10.58 5.85 -18.27
CA PHE A 76 9.51 5.61 -19.22
C PHE A 76 8.53 6.78 -19.35
N LEU A 77 8.55 7.76 -18.46
CA LEU A 77 7.58 8.84 -18.45
C LEU A 77 8.22 10.16 -18.01
N ASP A 78 7.91 11.21 -18.75
CA ASP A 78 8.31 12.60 -18.52
C ASP A 78 7.83 13.19 -17.17
N ASP A 79 7.04 12.44 -16.40
CA ASP A 79 6.47 12.82 -15.10
C ASP A 79 7.26 12.32 -13.88
N GLY A 80 8.45 11.78 -14.07
CA GLY A 80 9.33 11.33 -12.99
C GLY A 80 8.97 9.96 -12.43
N PHE A 81 8.31 9.13 -13.21
CA PHE A 81 7.86 7.81 -12.86
C PHE A 81 8.89 6.74 -13.26
N VAL A 82 9.34 5.92 -12.30
CA VAL A 82 10.31 4.85 -12.55
C VAL A 82 9.69 3.50 -12.19
N PHE A 83 9.34 2.69 -13.18
CA PHE A 83 9.05 1.27 -12.98
C PHE A 83 10.27 0.42 -13.29
N GLY A 84 10.55 -0.55 -12.42
CA GLY A 84 11.57 -1.57 -12.69
C GLY A 84 11.14 -2.52 -13.81
N LEU A 85 12.03 -2.74 -14.74
CA LEU A 85 11.80 -3.61 -15.89
C LEU A 85 12.20 -5.07 -15.64
N GLU A 86 12.83 -5.41 -14.52
CA GLU A 86 13.42 -6.73 -14.32
C GLU A 86 13.17 -7.32 -12.94
N GLY A 87 12.72 -8.56 -12.97
CA GLY A 87 12.81 -9.48 -11.86
C GLY A 87 11.59 -9.59 -10.96
N SER A 88 11.45 -10.74 -10.34
CA SER A 88 10.45 -11.04 -9.31
C SER A 88 10.74 -10.36 -7.97
N GLY A 89 11.83 -9.60 -7.86
CA GLY A 89 12.25 -8.90 -6.65
C GLY A 89 12.59 -9.77 -5.45
N LEU A 90 12.64 -11.08 -5.63
CA LEU A 90 12.88 -12.01 -4.51
C LEU A 90 14.36 -12.26 -4.24
N ASP A 91 15.22 -12.07 -5.24
CA ASP A 91 16.65 -12.30 -5.11
C ASP A 91 17.40 -10.99 -5.30
N ARG A 92 18.13 -10.57 -4.27
CA ARG A 92 19.02 -9.43 -4.35
C ARG A 92 20.17 -9.75 -5.34
N PRO A 93 20.28 -9.02 -6.47
CA PRO A 93 21.39 -9.20 -7.37
C PRO A 93 22.72 -8.89 -6.66
N LYS A 94 23.71 -9.76 -6.80
CA LYS A 94 25.05 -9.51 -6.25
C LYS A 94 25.59 -8.20 -6.80
N GLY A 95 25.97 -7.28 -5.91
CA GLY A 95 26.59 -6.01 -6.27
C GLY A 95 25.63 -4.83 -6.53
N LYS A 96 24.30 -5.02 -6.46
CA LYS A 96 23.37 -3.88 -6.55
C LYS A 96 23.27 -3.13 -5.21
N VAL A 97 23.39 -1.81 -5.28
CA VAL A 97 23.22 -0.90 -4.14
C VAL A 97 21.73 -0.61 -3.95
N SER A 98 21.30 -0.44 -2.70
CA SER A 98 19.94 -0.02 -2.38
C SER A 98 19.63 1.36 -2.97
N GLN A 99 18.45 1.51 -3.57
CA GLN A 99 18.02 2.75 -4.22
C GLN A 99 17.00 3.47 -3.35
N LEU A 100 17.30 4.71 -2.98
CA LEU A 100 16.40 5.59 -2.25
C LEU A 100 15.89 6.65 -3.23
N VAL A 101 14.58 6.64 -3.48
CA VAL A 101 13.93 7.51 -4.47
C VAL A 101 13.35 8.78 -3.87
N VAL A 102 13.32 8.90 -2.54
CA VAL A 102 12.81 10.07 -1.81
C VAL A 102 13.97 10.83 -1.20
N GLU A 103 14.06 12.12 -1.48
CA GLU A 103 15.11 12.98 -0.92
C GLU A 103 15.09 12.97 0.61
N GLY A 104 16.26 12.82 1.23
CA GLY A 104 16.40 12.74 2.68
C GLY A 104 15.96 11.42 3.31
N ASP A 105 15.51 10.43 2.50
CA ASP A 105 15.16 9.10 3.00
C ASP A 105 16.43 8.34 3.43
N THR A 106 16.28 7.45 4.39
CA THR A 106 17.36 6.61 4.91
C THR A 106 16.86 5.19 5.12
N LEU A 107 17.80 4.24 5.24
CA LEU A 107 17.48 2.85 5.61
C LEU A 107 17.49 2.66 7.14
N LYS A 108 18.08 3.60 7.86
CA LYS A 108 18.27 3.55 9.30
C LYS A 108 17.16 4.29 10.04
N THR A 109 16.80 3.75 11.18
CA THR A 109 15.82 4.34 12.09
C THR A 109 16.39 5.57 12.79
N THR A 110 15.63 6.66 12.77
CA THR A 110 15.88 7.82 13.63
C THR A 110 15.25 7.63 15.00
N ASP A 111 15.75 8.36 16.02
CA ASP A 111 15.14 8.33 17.36
C ASP A 111 13.68 8.79 17.34
N GLN A 112 13.35 9.76 16.50
CA GLN A 112 11.97 10.21 16.31
C GLN A 112 11.07 9.07 15.77
N GLN A 113 11.52 8.35 14.74
CA GLN A 113 10.78 7.22 14.21
C GLN A 113 10.57 6.13 15.26
N ARG A 114 11.61 5.85 16.06
CA ARG A 114 11.53 4.87 17.15
C ARG A 114 10.45 5.24 18.17
N VAL A 115 10.45 6.49 18.64
CA VAL A 115 9.43 6.98 19.59
C VAL A 115 8.02 6.92 18.98
N ILE A 116 7.85 7.38 17.74
CA ILE A 116 6.56 7.37 17.05
C ILE A 116 6.03 5.94 16.90
N VAL A 117 6.84 5.01 16.41
CA VAL A 117 6.40 3.64 16.12
C VAL A 117 6.07 2.90 17.41
N TRP A 118 6.98 2.87 18.39
CA TRP A 118 6.72 2.16 19.64
C TRP A 118 5.59 2.80 20.44
N GLY A 119 5.49 4.14 20.47
CA GLY A 119 4.34 4.85 21.06
C GLY A 119 3.02 4.47 20.38
N THR A 120 3.02 4.39 19.07
CA THR A 120 1.84 3.97 18.29
C THR A 120 1.47 2.51 18.55
N LEU A 121 2.42 1.58 18.53
CA LEU A 121 2.16 0.15 18.77
C LEU A 121 1.64 -0.09 20.19
N LEU A 122 2.29 0.49 21.20
CA LEU A 122 1.84 0.40 22.59
C LEU A 122 0.47 1.03 22.80
N GLY A 123 0.20 2.13 22.16
CA GLY A 123 -1.11 2.80 22.20
C GLY A 123 -2.20 1.94 21.57
N HIS A 124 -1.97 1.33 20.41
CA HIS A 124 -2.92 0.38 19.81
C HIS A 124 -3.18 -0.81 20.71
N LEU A 125 -2.13 -1.39 21.29
CA LEU A 125 -2.27 -2.50 22.25
C LEU A 125 -3.11 -2.08 23.47
N SER A 126 -2.88 -0.88 23.99
CA SER A 126 -3.64 -0.34 25.14
C SER A 126 -5.13 -0.11 24.78
N ILE A 127 -5.42 0.49 23.61
CA ILE A 127 -6.79 0.71 23.16
C ILE A 127 -7.51 -0.62 22.88
N ALA A 128 -6.83 -1.60 22.27
CA ALA A 128 -7.39 -2.92 22.04
C ALA A 128 -7.71 -3.62 23.34
N SER A 129 -6.78 -3.61 24.32
CA SER A 129 -6.99 -4.19 25.64
C SER A 129 -8.15 -3.53 26.39
N TYR A 130 -8.20 -2.19 26.37
CA TYR A 130 -9.32 -1.45 26.95
C TYR A 130 -10.65 -1.80 26.29
N SER A 131 -10.67 -1.96 24.97
CA SER A 131 -11.87 -2.35 24.23
C SER A 131 -12.34 -3.75 24.60
N VAL A 132 -11.43 -4.72 24.72
CA VAL A 132 -11.75 -6.08 25.18
C VAL A 132 -12.30 -6.08 26.60
N LEU A 133 -11.66 -5.34 27.51
CA LEU A 133 -12.18 -5.17 28.88
C LEU A 133 -13.59 -4.57 28.91
N GLY A 134 -13.84 -3.52 28.10
CA GLY A 134 -15.17 -2.93 27.99
C GLY A 134 -16.22 -3.89 27.42
N ILE A 135 -15.84 -4.79 26.50
CA ILE A 135 -16.71 -5.85 25.99
C ILE A 135 -17.06 -6.84 27.11
N LEU A 136 -16.06 -7.29 27.89
CA LEU A 136 -16.25 -8.23 29.00
C LEU A 136 -17.13 -7.63 30.09
N GLN A 137 -16.84 -6.39 30.53
CA GLN A 137 -17.63 -5.70 31.55
C GLN A 137 -19.11 -5.53 31.14
N ASN A 138 -19.38 -5.19 29.86
CA ASN A 138 -20.76 -5.12 29.37
C ASN A 138 -21.44 -6.48 29.39
N THR A 139 -20.73 -7.58 29.17
CA THR A 139 -21.28 -8.93 29.25
C THR A 139 -21.61 -9.31 30.68
N GLU A 140 -20.73 -9.04 31.63
CA GLU A 140 -20.97 -9.29 33.07
C GLU A 140 -22.16 -8.48 33.60
N ALA A 141 -22.30 -7.22 33.17
CA ALA A 141 -23.42 -6.36 33.54
C ALA A 141 -24.78 -6.86 33.04
N VAL A 142 -24.81 -7.56 31.90
CA VAL A 142 -26.04 -8.06 31.28
C VAL A 142 -26.37 -9.49 31.72
N ALA A 143 -25.39 -10.36 31.86
CA ALA A 143 -25.58 -11.78 32.13
C ALA A 143 -25.44 -12.14 33.62
N GLY A 144 -25.00 -11.20 34.46
CA GLY A 144 -24.59 -11.46 35.85
C GLY A 144 -23.13 -11.93 35.93
N ALA A 145 -22.47 -11.57 37.04
CA ALA A 145 -21.08 -11.95 37.25
C ALA A 145 -20.92 -13.48 37.19
N ALA A 146 -20.00 -13.94 36.33
CA ALA A 146 -19.51 -15.33 36.24
C ALA A 146 -20.43 -16.35 35.51
N ASP A 147 -21.18 -15.97 34.48
CA ASP A 147 -21.71 -16.97 33.56
C ASP A 147 -20.60 -17.41 32.56
N PRO A 148 -20.01 -18.63 32.66
CA PRO A 148 -18.93 -19.08 31.80
C PRO A 148 -19.33 -19.16 30.33
N LEU A 149 -20.60 -19.41 30.03
CA LEU A 149 -21.08 -19.44 28.63
C LEU A 149 -21.11 -18.05 28.03
N ALA A 150 -21.58 -17.06 28.77
CA ALA A 150 -21.61 -15.66 28.32
C ALA A 150 -20.18 -15.14 28.08
N ILE A 151 -19.24 -15.43 28.97
CA ILE A 151 -17.83 -15.09 28.84
C ILE A 151 -17.24 -15.79 27.60
N GLY A 152 -17.48 -17.09 27.41
CA GLY A 152 -17.00 -17.84 26.25
C GLY A 152 -17.51 -17.28 24.93
N LEU A 153 -18.77 -16.92 24.83
CA LEU A 153 -19.38 -16.28 23.65
C LEU A 153 -18.77 -14.90 23.38
N THR A 154 -18.49 -14.14 24.42
CA THR A 154 -17.86 -12.81 24.31
C THR A 154 -16.43 -12.90 23.78
N VAL A 155 -15.65 -13.86 24.27
CA VAL A 155 -14.30 -14.13 23.75
C VAL A 155 -14.35 -14.52 22.27
N LEU A 156 -15.30 -15.40 21.89
CA LEU A 156 -15.52 -15.77 20.49
C LEU A 156 -15.89 -14.56 19.61
N GLN A 157 -16.70 -13.66 20.11
CA GLN A 157 -17.06 -12.42 19.40
C GLN A 157 -15.84 -11.51 19.22
N ALA A 158 -15.04 -11.30 20.25
CA ALA A 158 -13.82 -10.49 20.18
C ALA A 158 -12.80 -11.10 19.19
N MET A 159 -12.64 -12.43 19.21
CA MET A 159 -11.80 -13.14 18.23
C MET A 159 -12.33 -12.99 16.81
N SER A 160 -13.63 -13.14 16.59
CA SER A 160 -14.26 -12.97 15.28
C SER A 160 -14.06 -11.55 14.73
N ILE A 161 -14.19 -10.54 15.60
CA ILE A 161 -13.93 -9.14 15.24
C ILE A 161 -12.46 -8.95 14.83
N THR A 162 -11.55 -9.50 15.62
CA THR A 162 -10.10 -9.42 15.34
C THR A 162 -9.76 -10.08 14.01
N LEU A 163 -10.28 -11.27 13.72
CA LEU A 163 -10.06 -11.97 12.45
C LEU A 163 -10.69 -11.25 11.26
N THR A 164 -11.90 -10.73 11.44
CA THR A 164 -12.57 -9.93 10.40
C THR A 164 -11.80 -8.65 10.12
N SER A 165 -11.32 -7.99 11.16
CA SER A 165 -10.51 -6.78 11.03
C SER A 165 -9.19 -7.04 10.30
N TRP A 166 -8.51 -8.15 10.64
CA TRP A 166 -7.30 -8.58 9.94
C TRP A 166 -7.55 -8.88 8.45
N ALA A 167 -8.63 -9.59 8.12
CA ALA A 167 -8.98 -9.89 6.74
C ALA A 167 -9.35 -8.62 5.95
N LEU A 168 -10.08 -7.68 6.57
CA LEU A 168 -10.42 -6.41 5.93
C LEU A 168 -9.21 -5.47 5.83
N ALA A 169 -8.26 -5.54 6.74
CA ALA A 169 -6.98 -4.83 6.60
C ALA A 169 -6.15 -5.40 5.43
N ASP A 170 -6.21 -6.71 5.17
CA ASP A 170 -5.58 -7.26 3.98
C ASP A 170 -6.15 -6.63 2.69
N LEU A 171 -7.48 -6.52 2.60
CA LEU A 171 -8.13 -5.81 1.51
C LEU A 171 -7.77 -4.32 1.48
N GLY A 172 -7.74 -3.66 2.65
CA GLY A 172 -7.37 -2.25 2.82
C GLY A 172 -5.96 -1.98 2.30
N SER A 173 -5.00 -2.82 2.71
CA SER A 173 -3.63 -2.74 2.21
C SER A 173 -3.56 -2.90 0.69
N GLY A 174 -4.41 -3.75 0.12
CA GLY A 174 -4.50 -3.93 -1.34
C GLY A 174 -5.03 -2.69 -2.06
N VAL A 175 -6.04 -2.02 -1.49
CA VAL A 175 -6.57 -0.77 -2.06
C VAL A 175 -5.53 0.34 -1.98
N LEU A 176 -4.84 0.49 -0.85
CA LEU A 176 -3.76 1.47 -0.69
C LEU A 176 -2.64 1.19 -1.70
N HIS A 177 -2.13 -0.04 -1.76
CA HIS A 177 -1.06 -0.45 -2.65
C HIS A 177 -1.41 -0.21 -4.13
N TRP A 178 -2.58 -0.71 -4.56
CA TRP A 178 -3.09 -0.45 -5.90
C TRP A 178 -3.17 1.05 -6.22
N SER A 179 -3.64 1.87 -5.29
CA SER A 179 -3.81 3.29 -5.54
C SER A 179 -2.48 4.02 -5.70
N VAL A 180 -1.49 3.75 -4.84
CA VAL A 180 -0.18 4.41 -4.89
C VAL A 180 0.71 3.90 -6.03
N ASP A 181 0.52 2.67 -6.48
CA ASP A 181 1.20 2.15 -7.65
C ASP A 181 0.67 2.75 -8.95
N ASN A 182 -0.64 2.96 -9.02
CA ASN A 182 -1.30 3.30 -10.27
C ASN A 182 -1.57 4.79 -10.46
N TYR A 183 -1.59 5.58 -9.38
CA TYR A 183 -1.98 6.99 -9.46
C TYR A 183 -1.03 7.90 -8.68
N GLY A 184 -0.89 9.12 -9.17
CA GLY A 184 0.00 10.12 -8.57
C GLY A 184 1.48 9.87 -8.85
N ASN A 185 2.32 10.67 -8.21
CA ASN A 185 3.78 10.61 -8.30
C ASN A 185 4.42 11.24 -7.06
N GLY A 186 5.75 11.33 -7.01
CA GLY A 186 6.49 11.91 -5.89
C GLY A 186 6.18 13.40 -5.58
N ARG A 187 5.47 14.11 -6.46
CA ARG A 187 5.05 15.51 -6.29
C ARG A 187 3.63 15.64 -5.76
N THR A 188 2.90 14.54 -5.62
CA THR A 188 1.53 14.55 -5.06
C THR A 188 1.55 15.12 -3.65
N PRO A 189 0.74 16.15 -3.33
CA PRO A 189 0.70 16.72 -1.99
C PRO A 189 0.43 15.65 -0.93
N ILE A 190 1.10 15.72 0.21
CA ILE A 190 0.99 14.83 1.37
C ILE A 190 1.44 13.40 1.08
N MET A 191 0.96 12.77 0.00
CA MET A 191 1.18 11.36 -0.33
C MET A 191 2.43 11.11 -1.20
N GLY A 192 3.04 12.14 -1.78
CA GLY A 192 4.10 12.00 -2.78
C GLY A 192 5.28 11.13 -2.32
N GLY A 193 5.71 11.27 -1.07
CA GLY A 193 6.78 10.44 -0.52
C GLY A 193 6.43 8.96 -0.39
N ILE A 194 5.16 8.64 -0.10
CA ILE A 194 4.66 7.26 -0.05
C ILE A 194 4.56 6.71 -1.47
N ILE A 195 3.94 7.46 -2.38
CA ILE A 195 3.78 7.09 -3.79
C ILE A 195 5.14 6.82 -4.44
N ALA A 196 6.11 7.73 -4.30
CA ALA A 196 7.44 7.54 -4.86
C ALA A 196 8.15 6.31 -4.27
N ALA A 197 7.98 6.04 -2.98
CA ALA A 197 8.57 4.88 -2.34
C ALA A 197 7.99 3.57 -2.88
N PHE A 198 6.67 3.48 -3.07
CA PHE A 198 6.01 2.31 -3.63
C PHE A 198 6.38 2.09 -5.11
N GLN A 199 6.25 3.13 -5.93
CA GLN A 199 6.58 3.06 -7.34
C GLN A 199 8.07 2.74 -7.57
N GLY A 200 8.97 3.39 -6.81
CA GLY A 200 10.42 3.12 -6.87
C GLY A 200 10.79 1.73 -6.38
N HIS A 201 9.99 1.16 -5.48
CA HIS A 201 10.19 -0.19 -4.96
C HIS A 201 10.16 -1.26 -6.07
N HIS A 202 9.35 -1.10 -7.11
CA HIS A 202 9.32 -2.02 -8.25
C HIS A 202 10.64 -2.07 -9.03
N SER A 203 11.45 -1.01 -8.97
CA SER A 203 12.77 -0.96 -9.61
C SER A 203 13.87 -1.61 -8.77
N ALA A 204 13.79 -1.49 -7.45
CA ALA A 204 14.80 -1.97 -6.52
C ALA A 204 14.17 -2.62 -5.28
N PRO A 205 13.42 -3.72 -5.47
CA PRO A 205 12.61 -4.32 -4.40
C PRO A 205 13.42 -4.85 -3.22
N TRP A 206 14.71 -5.16 -3.43
CA TRP A 206 15.60 -5.53 -2.33
C TRP A 206 15.87 -4.38 -1.35
N THR A 207 15.65 -3.12 -1.73
CA THR A 207 15.91 -1.96 -0.86
C THR A 207 15.08 -2.01 0.42
N ILE A 208 13.83 -2.51 0.36
CA ILE A 208 12.96 -2.62 1.54
C ILE A 208 13.54 -3.59 2.58
N THR A 209 14.27 -4.63 2.17
CA THR A 209 14.83 -5.64 3.08
C THR A 209 15.94 -5.07 3.95
N GLU A 210 16.56 -3.96 3.55
CA GLU A 210 17.63 -3.29 4.28
C GLU A 210 17.13 -2.20 5.23
N ARG A 211 15.81 -1.84 5.17
CA ARG A 211 15.22 -0.89 6.10
C ARG A 211 15.11 -1.50 7.50
N GLU A 212 15.46 -0.72 8.50
CA GLU A 212 15.16 -1.07 9.90
C GLU A 212 13.63 -0.99 10.13
N PHE A 213 13.13 -1.73 11.12
CA PHE A 213 11.69 -1.90 11.35
C PHE A 213 10.95 -0.57 11.48
N GLU A 214 11.40 0.31 12.38
CA GLU A 214 10.72 1.56 12.65
C GLU A 214 10.80 2.53 11.44
N ASN A 215 11.94 2.50 10.72
CA ASN A 215 12.08 3.25 9.48
C ASN A 215 11.04 2.80 8.43
N ASN A 216 10.84 1.49 8.32
CA ASN A 216 9.92 0.88 7.36
C ASN A 216 8.45 1.24 7.61
N VAL A 217 8.00 1.20 8.88
CA VAL A 217 6.57 1.35 9.23
C VAL A 217 6.16 2.78 9.66
N SER A 218 7.11 3.65 9.98
CA SER A 218 6.84 4.97 10.60
C SER A 218 5.91 5.86 9.80
N LYS A 219 6.00 5.84 8.47
CA LYS A 219 5.16 6.68 7.60
C LYS A 219 3.68 6.34 7.72
N LEU A 220 3.33 5.07 7.97
CA LEU A 220 1.95 4.64 8.16
C LEU A 220 1.40 4.91 9.57
N CYS A 221 2.27 5.23 10.54
CA CYS A 221 1.82 5.68 11.86
C CYS A 221 1.09 7.04 11.81
N VAL A 222 1.22 7.82 10.73
CA VAL A 222 0.50 9.08 10.57
C VAL A 222 -0.97 8.84 10.20
N PRO A 223 -1.31 8.17 9.09
CA PRO A 223 -2.71 7.93 8.70
C PRO A 223 -3.41 6.88 9.57
N PHE A 224 -2.70 5.89 10.10
CA PHE A 224 -3.27 4.76 10.85
C PHE A 224 -2.89 4.76 12.33
N GLY A 225 -2.34 5.84 12.87
CA GLY A 225 -1.90 5.93 14.26
C GLY A 225 -3.05 6.04 15.26
N ILE A 226 -2.68 6.13 16.54
CA ILE A 226 -3.61 6.25 17.67
C ILE A 226 -4.54 7.44 17.51
N GLN A 227 -4.03 8.56 16.99
CA GLN A 227 -4.79 9.78 16.76
C GLN A 227 -5.99 9.53 15.84
N THR A 228 -5.84 8.71 14.82
CA THR A 228 -6.92 8.35 13.89
C THR A 228 -7.98 7.51 14.59
N VAL A 229 -7.57 6.50 15.35
CA VAL A 229 -8.49 5.65 16.12
C VAL A 229 -9.28 6.48 17.12
N LEU A 230 -8.61 7.35 17.88
CA LEU A 230 -9.26 8.20 18.89
C LEU A 230 -10.18 9.24 18.26
N ALA A 231 -9.74 9.89 17.17
CA ALA A 231 -10.57 10.86 16.46
C ALA A 231 -11.86 10.22 15.93
N LEU A 232 -11.76 9.07 15.28
CA LEU A 232 -12.93 8.35 14.75
C LEU A 232 -13.83 7.83 15.88
N LYS A 233 -13.24 7.35 16.99
CA LYS A 233 -14.00 6.96 18.18
C LYS A 233 -14.82 8.14 18.72
N LEU A 234 -14.22 9.31 18.83
CA LEU A 234 -14.91 10.51 19.33
C LEU A 234 -15.96 11.03 18.37
N VAL A 235 -15.63 11.17 17.09
CA VAL A 235 -16.54 11.71 16.07
C VAL A 235 -17.78 10.83 15.87
N PHE A 236 -17.59 9.51 15.86
CA PHE A 236 -18.67 8.57 15.57
C PHE A 236 -19.25 7.87 16.80
N GLY A 237 -18.78 8.19 18.00
CA GLY A 237 -19.26 7.56 19.25
C GLY A 237 -19.07 6.04 19.26
N LEU A 238 -17.92 5.55 18.78
CA LEU A 238 -17.68 4.11 18.62
C LEU A 238 -17.64 3.40 19.96
N GLY A 239 -18.49 2.36 20.11
CA GLY A 239 -18.46 1.43 21.24
C GLY A 239 -17.24 0.48 21.20
N SER A 240 -17.11 -0.37 22.24
CA SER A 240 -15.93 -1.23 22.42
C SER A 240 -15.68 -2.16 21.23
N TYR A 241 -16.69 -2.80 20.65
CA TYR A 241 -16.56 -3.68 19.48
C TYR A 241 -16.01 -2.95 18.26
N SER A 242 -16.57 -1.79 17.92
CA SER A 242 -16.13 -1.01 16.77
C SER A 242 -14.75 -0.39 17.00
N THR A 243 -14.43 -0.03 18.24
CA THR A 243 -13.09 0.47 18.61
C THR A 243 -12.06 -0.64 18.48
N LEU A 244 -12.35 -1.88 18.93
CA LEU A 244 -11.47 -3.03 18.77
C LEU A 244 -11.21 -3.30 17.26
N PHE A 245 -12.29 -3.35 16.46
CA PHE A 245 -12.19 -3.53 15.01
C PHE A 245 -11.25 -2.50 14.38
N LEU A 246 -11.52 -1.21 14.62
CA LEU A 246 -10.73 -0.11 14.03
C LEU A 246 -9.27 -0.14 14.49
N THR A 247 -9.04 -0.45 15.77
CA THR A 247 -7.68 -0.52 16.33
C THR A 247 -6.87 -1.63 15.66
N VAL A 248 -7.44 -2.83 15.51
CA VAL A 248 -6.77 -3.95 14.84
C VAL A 248 -6.56 -3.65 13.36
N PHE A 249 -7.56 -3.07 12.68
CA PHE A 249 -7.44 -2.66 11.29
C PHE A 249 -6.25 -1.70 11.08
N CYS A 250 -6.21 -0.61 11.84
CA CYS A 250 -5.14 0.38 11.73
C CYS A 250 -3.76 -0.22 12.08
N LEU A 251 -3.70 -1.08 13.10
CA LEU A 251 -2.47 -1.78 13.46
C LEU A 251 -1.96 -2.66 12.32
N MET A 252 -2.84 -3.41 11.66
CA MET A 252 -2.48 -4.26 10.53
C MET A 252 -2.04 -3.45 9.31
N GLU A 253 -2.67 -2.31 9.05
CA GLU A 253 -2.22 -1.40 7.98
C GLU A 253 -0.80 -0.88 8.24
N ILE A 254 -0.45 -0.52 9.47
CA ILE A 254 0.91 -0.12 9.84
C ILE A 254 1.89 -1.28 9.63
N LEU A 255 1.54 -2.48 10.13
CA LEU A 255 2.40 -3.66 10.03
C LEU A 255 2.47 -4.24 8.61
N SER A 256 1.56 -3.86 7.70
CA SER A 256 1.55 -4.32 6.31
C SER A 256 2.90 -4.09 5.62
N GLN A 257 3.59 -3.00 5.95
CA GLN A 257 4.92 -2.72 5.40
C GLN A 257 6.00 -3.70 5.89
N GLU A 258 5.90 -4.19 7.12
CA GLU A 258 6.83 -5.21 7.60
C GLU A 258 6.51 -6.58 7.01
N PHE A 259 5.23 -6.93 6.83
CA PHE A 259 4.82 -8.13 6.10
C PHE A 259 5.29 -8.08 4.65
N HIS A 260 5.17 -6.93 4.00
CA HIS A 260 5.68 -6.65 2.67
C HIS A 260 7.21 -6.87 2.60
N LYS A 261 7.98 -6.23 3.50
CA LYS A 261 9.43 -6.44 3.60
C LYS A 261 9.79 -7.91 3.76
N MET A 262 9.08 -8.64 4.65
CA MET A 262 9.34 -10.06 4.88
C MET A 262 9.00 -10.94 3.66
N SER A 263 8.13 -10.49 2.77
CA SER A 263 7.88 -11.17 1.50
C SER A 263 9.04 -11.05 0.49
N HIS A 264 9.90 -10.02 0.64
CA HIS A 264 11.14 -9.85 -0.12
C HIS A 264 12.37 -10.45 0.55
N THR A 265 12.26 -10.82 1.82
CA THR A 265 13.36 -11.37 2.60
C THR A 265 13.49 -12.88 2.33
N THR A 266 14.70 -13.39 2.14
CA THR A 266 14.91 -14.82 1.90
C THR A 266 14.52 -15.66 3.11
N LYS A 267 14.25 -16.97 2.92
CA LYS A 267 13.88 -17.86 4.02
C LYS A 267 14.93 -17.93 5.12
N SER A 268 16.20 -17.89 4.74
CA SER A 268 17.33 -17.93 5.68
C SER A 268 17.45 -16.66 6.51
N GLU A 269 17.13 -15.51 5.93
CA GLU A 269 17.25 -14.21 6.60
C GLU A 269 16.02 -13.88 7.47
N ALA A 270 14.82 -14.26 7.03
CA ALA A 270 13.58 -13.98 7.74
C ALA A 270 13.46 -14.73 9.08
N GLY A 271 14.11 -15.89 9.19
CA GLY A 271 14.06 -16.73 10.38
C GLY A 271 12.78 -17.56 10.54
N PRO A 272 12.72 -18.43 11.57
CA PRO A 272 11.68 -19.45 11.67
C PRO A 272 10.28 -18.90 11.92
N ILE A 273 10.15 -17.83 12.69
CA ILE A 273 8.85 -17.23 13.03
C ILE A 273 8.18 -16.66 11.79
N TRP A 274 8.88 -15.85 11.00
CA TRP A 274 8.36 -15.28 9.76
C TRP A 274 8.04 -16.34 8.71
N ASN A 275 8.88 -17.36 8.59
CA ASN A 275 8.61 -18.49 7.70
C ASN A 275 7.31 -19.20 8.10
N LEU A 276 7.08 -19.45 9.40
CA LEU A 276 5.85 -20.04 9.90
C LEU A 276 4.63 -19.15 9.61
N LEU A 277 4.71 -17.84 9.86
CA LEU A 277 3.61 -16.91 9.58
C LEU A 277 3.22 -16.93 8.10
N GLN A 278 4.21 -16.97 7.19
CA GLN A 278 3.98 -17.05 5.76
C GLN A 278 3.42 -18.42 5.32
N GLU A 279 3.90 -19.50 5.90
CA GLU A 279 3.40 -20.86 5.62
C GLU A 279 1.95 -21.06 6.11
N LYS A 280 1.55 -20.37 7.17
CA LYS A 280 0.18 -20.39 7.71
C LYS A 280 -0.75 -19.35 7.05
N GLY A 281 -0.25 -18.53 6.12
CA GLY A 281 -1.03 -17.49 5.49
C GLY A 281 -1.46 -16.35 6.43
N ILE A 282 -0.74 -16.17 7.55
CA ILE A 282 -0.94 -15.03 8.47
C ILE A 282 -0.25 -13.78 7.92
N SER A 283 0.89 -13.96 7.27
CA SER A 283 1.62 -12.93 6.53
C SER A 283 1.71 -13.34 5.05
N ILE A 284 1.76 -12.36 4.16
CA ILE A 284 1.80 -12.61 2.72
C ILE A 284 2.97 -13.53 2.32
N PRO A 285 2.71 -14.62 1.56
CA PRO A 285 3.75 -15.52 1.06
C PRO A 285 4.62 -14.85 -0.01
N ARG A 286 5.93 -15.12 0.02
CA ARG A 286 6.91 -14.64 -0.98
C ARG A 286 6.46 -14.88 -2.42
N LYS A 287 5.98 -16.08 -2.72
CA LYS A 287 5.55 -16.46 -4.07
C LYS A 287 4.40 -15.59 -4.59
N GLN A 288 3.45 -15.26 -3.72
CA GLN A 288 2.29 -14.46 -4.11
C GLN A 288 2.69 -13.02 -4.37
N HIS A 289 3.49 -12.42 -3.48
CA HIS A 289 3.99 -11.07 -3.68
C HIS A 289 4.96 -10.96 -4.88
N ALA A 290 5.78 -12.00 -5.13
CA ALA A 290 6.60 -12.07 -6.33
C ALA A 290 5.80 -12.02 -7.64
N GLN A 291 4.56 -12.50 -7.64
CA GLN A 291 3.67 -12.38 -8.79
C GLN A 291 3.19 -10.95 -9.01
N HIS A 292 3.06 -10.15 -7.93
CA HIS A 292 2.80 -8.72 -8.03
C HIS A 292 3.95 -8.00 -8.74
N HIS A 293 5.21 -8.36 -8.45
CA HIS A 293 6.40 -7.78 -9.09
C HIS A 293 6.62 -8.19 -10.56
N ILE A 294 5.66 -8.84 -11.20
CA ILE A 294 5.69 -9.10 -12.64
C ILE A 294 4.90 -8.00 -13.35
N ALA A 295 5.57 -7.22 -14.22
CA ALA A 295 4.90 -6.22 -15.01
C ALA A 295 3.69 -6.81 -15.78
N PRO A 296 2.57 -6.08 -15.89
CA PRO A 296 2.39 -4.65 -15.61
C PRO A 296 2.01 -4.32 -14.16
N TYR A 297 2.29 -5.19 -13.18
CA TYR A 297 2.01 -5.02 -11.75
C TYR A 297 0.50 -4.91 -11.45
N ASP A 298 -0.31 -5.70 -12.15
CA ASP A 298 -1.76 -5.53 -12.24
C ASP A 298 -2.59 -6.38 -11.26
N GLY A 299 -1.99 -7.00 -10.25
CA GLY A 299 -2.69 -7.82 -9.25
C GLY A 299 -1.84 -8.18 -8.06
N ASN A 300 -2.41 -8.95 -7.12
CA ASN A 300 -1.81 -9.34 -5.84
C ASN A 300 -1.37 -8.15 -4.98
N TYR A 301 -2.20 -7.12 -4.92
CA TYR A 301 -1.91 -5.89 -4.17
C TYR A 301 -2.05 -6.00 -2.66
N CYS A 302 -2.83 -6.98 -2.14
CA CYS A 302 -3.01 -7.18 -0.70
C CYS A 302 -1.74 -7.74 -0.08
N ILE A 303 -1.17 -7.04 0.91
CA ILE A 303 0.17 -7.31 1.46
C ILE A 303 0.20 -7.63 2.96
N VAL A 304 -0.95 -7.70 3.64
CA VAL A 304 -1.00 -8.21 5.02
C VAL A 304 -0.83 -9.72 5.01
N SER A 305 -1.75 -10.45 4.40
CA SER A 305 -1.75 -11.91 4.33
C SER A 305 -1.89 -12.45 2.91
N GLY A 306 -2.43 -11.64 2.02
CA GLY A 306 -2.76 -12.00 0.65
C GLY A 306 -4.00 -12.90 0.51
N ILE A 307 -4.77 -13.11 1.58
CA ILE A 307 -5.97 -13.95 1.56
C ILE A 307 -7.04 -13.41 0.61
N CYS A 308 -7.09 -12.09 0.44
CA CYS A 308 -8.05 -11.43 -0.45
C CYS A 308 -7.60 -11.42 -1.91
N ASN A 309 -6.32 -11.60 -2.22
CA ASN A 309 -5.77 -11.38 -3.56
C ASN A 309 -6.47 -12.16 -4.65
N GLU A 310 -6.65 -13.49 -4.46
CA GLU A 310 -7.28 -14.34 -5.49
C GLU A 310 -8.67 -13.84 -5.85
N LYS A 311 -9.50 -13.55 -4.85
CA LYS A 311 -10.88 -13.10 -5.08
C LYS A 311 -10.98 -11.69 -5.63
N VAL A 312 -10.10 -10.80 -5.19
CA VAL A 312 -9.99 -9.43 -5.70
C VAL A 312 -9.56 -9.44 -7.17
N ASP A 313 -8.55 -10.23 -7.53
CA ASP A 313 -8.06 -10.35 -8.90
C ASP A 313 -9.10 -11.02 -9.81
N GLU A 314 -9.74 -12.13 -9.39
CA GLU A 314 -10.81 -12.80 -10.13
C GLU A 314 -12.02 -11.90 -10.37
N SER A 315 -12.42 -11.12 -9.36
CA SER A 315 -13.56 -10.21 -9.48
C SER A 315 -13.28 -9.02 -10.41
N GLY A 316 -12.00 -8.70 -10.64
CA GLY A 316 -11.56 -7.56 -11.43
C GLY A 316 -11.95 -6.22 -10.84
N VAL A 317 -12.11 -6.12 -9.51
CA VAL A 317 -12.57 -4.90 -8.83
C VAL A 317 -11.65 -3.72 -9.12
N PHE A 318 -10.33 -3.90 -9.10
CA PHE A 318 -9.39 -2.82 -9.40
C PHE A 318 -9.48 -2.35 -10.85
N ARG A 319 -9.67 -3.27 -11.81
CA ARG A 319 -9.90 -2.91 -13.22
C ARG A 319 -11.21 -2.14 -13.43
N ARG A 320 -12.27 -2.52 -12.69
CA ARG A 320 -13.53 -1.74 -12.70
C ARG A 320 -13.32 -0.35 -12.14
N MET A 321 -12.58 -0.21 -11.04
CA MET A 321 -12.26 1.09 -10.44
C MET A 321 -11.43 1.95 -11.41
N GLU A 322 -10.42 1.39 -12.08
CA GLU A 322 -9.65 2.09 -13.11
C GLU A 322 -10.52 2.57 -14.26
N HIS A 323 -11.45 1.74 -14.73
CA HIS A 323 -12.39 2.11 -15.78
C HIS A 323 -13.31 3.25 -15.33
N ILE A 324 -13.80 3.20 -14.10
CA ILE A 324 -14.63 4.28 -13.51
C ILE A 324 -13.83 5.57 -13.41
N ILE A 325 -12.60 5.53 -12.86
CA ILE A 325 -11.72 6.69 -12.72
C ILE A 325 -11.43 7.31 -14.11
N TYR A 326 -11.10 6.48 -15.09
CA TYR A 326 -10.85 6.95 -16.46
C TYR A 326 -12.08 7.63 -17.06
N ASN A 327 -13.27 7.07 -16.89
CA ASN A 327 -14.51 7.67 -17.40
C ASN A 327 -14.87 8.99 -16.69
N LEU A 328 -14.46 9.16 -15.44
CA LEU A 328 -14.76 10.38 -14.67
C LEU A 328 -13.79 11.53 -14.99
N ASN A 329 -12.52 11.25 -15.22
CA ASN A 329 -11.49 12.29 -15.31
C ASN A 329 -10.43 12.08 -16.41
N GLY A 330 -10.49 10.99 -17.18
CA GLY A 330 -9.53 10.68 -18.24
C GLY A 330 -8.16 10.21 -17.75
N ILE A 331 -7.97 9.97 -16.44
CA ILE A 331 -6.68 9.56 -15.88
C ILE A 331 -6.50 8.04 -16.04
N GLU A 332 -5.41 7.65 -16.70
CA GLU A 332 -5.03 6.25 -16.89
C GLU A 332 -4.21 5.74 -15.72
N SER A 333 -4.43 4.47 -15.34
CA SER A 333 -3.57 3.80 -14.37
C SER A 333 -2.18 3.55 -14.99
N ASN A 334 -1.17 3.44 -14.13
CA ASN A 334 0.19 3.14 -14.59
C ASN A 334 0.28 1.74 -15.20
N ALA A 335 -0.49 0.77 -14.70
CA ALA A 335 -0.59 -0.56 -15.31
C ALA A 335 -1.06 -0.50 -16.78
N TRP A 336 -2.01 0.40 -17.10
CA TRP A 336 -2.46 0.59 -18.49
C TRP A 336 -1.40 1.21 -19.38
N LYS A 337 -0.60 2.15 -18.85
CA LYS A 337 0.52 2.77 -19.58
C LYS A 337 1.60 1.74 -19.91
N LEU A 338 1.79 0.74 -19.01
CA LEU A 338 2.74 -0.35 -19.21
C LEU A 338 2.21 -1.44 -20.17
N ASP A 339 0.90 -1.70 -20.15
CA ASP A 339 0.27 -2.71 -21.00
C ASP A 339 -0.98 -2.15 -21.73
N PRO A 340 -0.81 -1.66 -22.96
CA PRO A 340 -1.92 -1.17 -23.78
C PRO A 340 -3.02 -2.22 -24.04
N GLU A 341 -2.70 -3.51 -24.03
CA GLU A 341 -3.69 -4.56 -24.22
C GLU A 341 -4.55 -4.74 -22.96
N LEU A 342 -3.96 -4.61 -21.77
CA LEU A 342 -4.71 -4.55 -20.50
C LEU A 342 -5.69 -3.37 -20.51
N ARG A 343 -5.25 -2.19 -20.95
CA ARG A 343 -6.10 -1.01 -21.14
C ARG A 343 -7.29 -1.30 -22.06
N LYS A 344 -7.02 -1.84 -23.23
CA LYS A 344 -8.04 -2.16 -24.23
C LYS A 344 -9.06 -3.16 -23.69
N ARG A 345 -8.62 -4.23 -23.05
CA ARG A 345 -9.50 -5.23 -22.42
C ARG A 345 -10.38 -4.61 -21.34
N THR A 346 -9.78 -3.77 -20.47
CA THR A 346 -10.52 -3.09 -19.40
C THR A 346 -11.59 -2.15 -19.95
N LEU A 347 -11.28 -1.38 -21.00
CA LEU A 347 -12.24 -0.51 -21.66
C LEU A 347 -13.37 -1.28 -22.37
N ASN A 348 -13.11 -2.52 -22.81
CA ASN A 348 -14.10 -3.43 -23.36
C ASN A 348 -14.97 -4.13 -22.29
N GLY A 349 -14.72 -3.87 -21.00
CA GLY A 349 -15.48 -4.50 -19.90
C GLY A 349 -14.94 -5.86 -19.45
N GLU A 350 -13.74 -6.23 -19.86
CA GLU A 350 -13.06 -7.47 -19.46
C GLU A 350 -12.18 -7.20 -18.25
N TYR A 351 -12.73 -7.38 -17.04
CA TYR A 351 -12.09 -6.91 -15.79
C TYR A 351 -11.30 -7.99 -15.05
N GLY A 352 -11.70 -9.25 -15.12
CA GLY A 352 -11.00 -10.33 -14.41
C GLY A 352 -9.58 -10.50 -14.92
N LEU A 353 -8.64 -10.72 -14.00
CA LEU A 353 -7.29 -11.09 -14.40
C LEU A 353 -7.29 -12.50 -14.96
N PRO A 354 -6.61 -12.72 -16.10
CA PRO A 354 -6.34 -14.05 -16.56
C PRO A 354 -5.56 -14.83 -15.49
N THR A 355 -5.84 -16.10 -15.37
CA THR A 355 -5.10 -17.03 -14.50
C THR A 355 -3.58 -16.89 -14.70
N ASN A 356 -2.79 -17.34 -13.73
CA ASN A 356 -1.31 -17.26 -13.71
C ASN A 356 -0.59 -17.60 -15.04
N SER A 357 -1.25 -18.27 -15.97
CA SER A 357 -0.74 -18.58 -17.33
C SER A 357 -0.51 -17.32 -18.19
N HIS A 358 -1.33 -16.27 -18.02
CA HIS A 358 -1.19 -15.02 -18.80
C HIS A 358 0.01 -14.19 -18.34
N ARG A 359 0.24 -14.09 -17.02
CA ARG A 359 1.43 -13.40 -16.48
C ARG A 359 2.72 -14.07 -16.92
N THR A 360 2.72 -15.38 -16.97
CA THR A 360 3.87 -16.16 -17.49
C THR A 360 4.07 -15.92 -19.00
N SER A 361 2.99 -15.82 -19.77
CA SER A 361 3.06 -15.56 -21.23
C SER A 361 3.49 -14.11 -21.52
N PHE A 362 3.06 -13.13 -20.72
CA PHE A 362 3.47 -11.74 -20.83
C PHE A 362 4.97 -11.59 -20.55
N LYS A 363 5.48 -12.21 -19.47
CA LYS A 363 6.92 -12.25 -19.18
C LYS A 363 7.72 -12.91 -20.30
N ALA A 364 7.21 -14.01 -20.89
CA ALA A 364 7.85 -14.67 -22.01
C ALA A 364 7.86 -13.79 -23.27
N ALA A 365 6.80 -13.04 -23.52
CA ALA A 365 6.71 -12.09 -24.64
C ALA A 365 7.68 -10.91 -24.47
N GLN A 366 7.77 -10.32 -23.29
CA GLN A 366 8.74 -9.26 -22.96
C GLN A 366 10.18 -9.74 -23.12
N SER A 367 10.51 -10.94 -22.58
CA SER A 367 11.85 -11.53 -22.71
C SER A 367 12.20 -11.78 -24.18
N LYS A 368 11.26 -12.23 -25.00
CA LYS A 368 11.44 -12.41 -26.42
C LYS A 368 11.65 -11.09 -27.18
N ALA A 369 10.89 -10.05 -26.82
CA ALA A 369 11.02 -8.72 -27.38
C ALA A 369 12.39 -8.08 -27.02
N ALA A 370 12.81 -8.19 -25.76
CA ALA A 370 14.11 -7.71 -25.29
C ALA A 370 15.29 -8.43 -25.99
N LYS A 371 15.19 -9.74 -26.19
CA LYS A 371 16.20 -10.50 -26.97
C LYS A 371 16.23 -10.09 -28.44
N ALA A 372 15.07 -9.85 -29.05
CA ALA A 372 14.98 -9.39 -30.44
C ALA A 372 15.52 -7.96 -30.62
N ALA A 373 15.34 -7.09 -29.63
CA ALA A 373 15.92 -5.76 -29.63
C ALA A 373 17.45 -5.81 -29.53
N LYS A 374 18.01 -6.65 -28.64
CA LYS A 374 19.47 -6.87 -28.51
C LYS A 374 20.09 -7.44 -29.79
N SER A 375 19.38 -8.30 -30.54
CA SER A 375 19.90 -8.87 -31.80
C SER A 375 19.89 -7.91 -32.98
N LYS A 376 19.18 -6.79 -32.91
CA LYS A 376 19.15 -5.75 -33.96
C LYS A 376 20.19 -4.65 -33.73
N THR A 377 20.89 -4.67 -32.62
CA THR A 377 21.88 -3.67 -32.20
C THR A 377 23.33 -4.19 -32.38
N ILE A 378 23.48 -5.43 -32.85
CA ILE A 378 24.74 -6.06 -33.29
C ILE A 378 24.72 -6.16 -34.84
#